data_22833ce6a2d4802893c97f5d459dc894
#
_entry.id   22833ce6a2d4802893c97f5d459dc894
#
_cell.length_a   1.000
_cell.length_b   1.000
_cell.length_c   1.000
_cell.angle_alpha   90.00
_cell.angle_beta   90.00
_cell.angle_gamma   90.00
#
_symmetry.space_group_name_H-M   'P 1'
#
loop_
_entity.id
_entity.type
_entity.pdbx_description
1 polymer ?
#
loop_
_entity_poly.entity_id
_entity_poly.type
_entity_poly.pdbx_seq_one_letter_code
_entity_poly.pdbx_strand_id
1 'polypeptide(L)'
;AVTSEGKTYSSTEINRIREKYNKTRASVQAKGTRSAHRLLKRLRGRERRFATIVNHTISRQIVEQAKRENKGISVEDLTNIRKRANREKRNKTFRRRANSWPFAQLRSFLEYKGKLAGVNVVAIPPAYTSQTCSKCLHIGIRNGKSFRCTHCGFVADADYNAARNIATWGYVSTHER
;
A
#
# COMPACT_ATOMS: atom_id res chain seq x y z
N ALA A 1 3.20 0.18 3.98
CA ALA A 1 2.11 1.09 4.32
C ALA A 1 2.62 2.11 5.34
N VAL A 2 2.12 3.34 5.27
CA VAL A 2 2.40 4.41 6.22
C VAL A 2 1.06 4.83 6.81
N THR A 3 0.98 5.03 8.12
CA THR A 3 -0.22 5.55 8.79
C THR A 3 -0.17 7.07 8.93
N SER A 4 -1.32 7.69 9.21
CA SER A 4 -1.44 9.13 9.51
C SER A 4 -0.65 9.57 10.75
N GLU A 5 -0.25 8.63 11.59
CA GLU A 5 0.59 8.85 12.77
C GLU A 5 2.09 8.64 12.48
N GLY A 6 2.46 8.39 11.21
CA GLY A 6 3.84 8.21 10.78
C GLY A 6 4.40 6.79 10.97
N LYS A 7 3.62 5.83 11.48
CA LYS A 7 4.07 4.45 11.62
C LYS A 7 4.21 3.79 10.24
N THR A 8 5.36 3.20 9.98
CA THR A 8 5.66 2.53 8.71
C THR A 8 5.60 1.01 8.86
N TYR A 9 4.72 0.37 8.07
CA TYR A 9 4.63 -1.09 7.93
C TYR A 9 5.39 -1.59 6.69
N SER A 10 6.61 -1.15 6.53
CA SER A 10 7.52 -1.65 5.49
C SER A 10 8.84 -1.97 6.18
N SER A 11 9.17 -3.24 6.31
CA SER A 11 10.44 -3.63 6.89
C SER A 11 11.47 -3.85 5.78
N THR A 12 12.71 -3.51 6.05
CA THR A 12 13.88 -3.84 5.22
C THR A 12 13.92 -5.33 4.91
N GLU A 13 13.52 -6.17 5.87
CA GLU A 13 13.49 -7.62 5.72
C GLU A 13 12.45 -8.09 4.69
N ILE A 14 11.24 -7.54 4.67
CA ILE A 14 10.23 -7.87 3.64
C ILE A 14 10.78 -7.54 2.25
N ASN A 15 11.42 -6.40 2.09
CA ASN A 15 12.02 -6.01 0.82
C ASN A 15 13.17 -6.93 0.43
N ARG A 16 14.05 -7.29 1.37
CA ARG A 16 15.15 -8.24 1.16
C ARG A 16 14.63 -9.61 0.70
N ILE A 17 13.59 -10.14 1.36
CA ILE A 17 12.97 -11.42 0.98
C ILE A 17 12.39 -11.32 -0.45
N ARG A 18 11.68 -10.23 -0.78
CA ARG A 18 11.14 -10.01 -2.13
C ARG A 18 12.22 -9.92 -3.19
N GLU A 19 13.32 -9.24 -2.90
CA GLU A 19 14.47 -9.16 -3.81
C GLU A 19 15.10 -10.53 -4.02
N LYS A 20 15.26 -11.33 -2.96
CA LYS A 20 15.72 -12.73 -3.06
C LYS A 20 14.81 -13.55 -4.00
N TYR A 21 13.49 -13.48 -3.83
CA TYR A 21 12.55 -14.14 -4.74
C TYR A 21 12.70 -13.66 -6.18
N ASN A 22 12.85 -12.35 -6.41
CA ASN A 22 13.01 -11.79 -7.75
C ASN A 22 14.30 -12.28 -8.42
N LYS A 23 15.43 -12.27 -7.71
CA LYS A 23 16.72 -12.78 -8.21
C LYS A 23 16.63 -14.27 -8.55
N THR A 24 16.10 -15.08 -7.63
CA THR A 24 15.92 -16.51 -7.85
C THR A 24 15.00 -16.81 -9.03
N ARG A 25 13.89 -16.06 -9.16
CA ARG A 25 12.98 -16.21 -10.30
C ARG A 25 13.67 -15.89 -11.61
N ALA A 26 14.40 -14.78 -11.70
CA ALA A 26 15.13 -14.39 -12.90
C ALA A 26 16.15 -15.46 -13.33
N SER A 27 16.94 -15.98 -12.40
CA SER A 27 17.90 -17.05 -12.64
C SER A 27 17.25 -18.35 -13.12
N VAL A 28 16.14 -18.78 -12.49
CA VAL A 28 15.42 -19.99 -12.90
C VAL A 28 14.73 -19.80 -14.27
N GLN A 29 14.19 -18.61 -14.51
CA GLN A 29 13.50 -18.28 -15.75
C GLN A 29 14.44 -18.30 -16.96
N ALA A 30 15.70 -17.86 -16.76
CA ALA A 30 16.73 -17.86 -17.80
C ALA A 30 17.11 -19.27 -18.31
N LYS A 31 16.85 -20.32 -17.50
CA LYS A 31 17.17 -21.72 -17.87
C LYS A 31 16.24 -22.33 -18.92
N GLY A 32 15.00 -21.84 -19.07
CA GLY A 32 14.04 -22.26 -20.09
C GLY A 32 13.58 -23.73 -20.07
N THR A 33 14.00 -24.54 -19.09
CA THR A 33 13.73 -25.98 -19.04
C THR A 33 12.36 -26.32 -18.42
N ARG A 34 11.83 -27.52 -18.67
CA ARG A 34 10.59 -28.00 -18.02
C ARG A 34 10.70 -28.05 -16.49
N SER A 35 11.88 -28.44 -15.96
CA SER A 35 12.14 -28.42 -14.51
C SER A 35 12.15 -27.02 -13.96
N ALA A 36 12.71 -26.03 -14.68
CA ALA A 36 12.66 -24.63 -14.31
C ALA A 36 11.21 -24.12 -14.25
N HIS A 37 10.35 -24.46 -15.21
CA HIS A 37 8.94 -24.11 -15.16
C HIS A 37 8.21 -24.66 -13.93
N ARG A 38 8.47 -25.93 -13.54
CA ARG A 38 7.91 -26.52 -12.32
C ARG A 38 8.39 -25.78 -11.07
N LEU A 39 9.68 -25.40 -11.02
CA LEU A 39 10.25 -24.63 -9.91
C LEU A 39 9.65 -23.23 -9.84
N LEU A 40 9.45 -22.54 -10.96
CA LEU A 40 8.80 -21.23 -11.00
C LEU A 40 7.37 -21.29 -10.44
N LYS A 41 6.60 -22.34 -10.75
CA LYS A 41 5.26 -22.56 -10.18
C LYS A 41 5.30 -22.69 -8.66
N ARG A 42 6.27 -23.46 -8.11
CA ARG A 42 6.46 -23.59 -6.66
C ARG A 42 6.88 -22.27 -6.01
N LEU A 43 7.82 -21.53 -6.61
CA LEU A 43 8.26 -20.22 -6.13
C LEU A 43 7.08 -19.23 -6.07
N ARG A 44 6.25 -19.18 -7.12
CA ARG A 44 5.03 -18.35 -7.13
C ARG A 44 4.09 -18.66 -5.97
N GLY A 45 3.91 -19.95 -5.63
CA GLY A 45 3.11 -20.37 -4.49
C GLY A 45 3.70 -19.92 -3.15
N ARG A 46 5.03 -19.99 -3.00
CA ARG A 46 5.74 -19.50 -1.79
C ARG A 46 5.62 -17.98 -1.64
N GLU A 47 5.83 -17.23 -2.71
CA GLU A 47 5.68 -15.77 -2.71
C GLU A 47 4.26 -15.33 -2.33
N ARG A 48 3.25 -16.03 -2.87
CA ARG A 48 1.85 -15.75 -2.54
C ARG A 48 1.57 -15.98 -1.05
N ARG A 49 2.02 -17.13 -0.50
CA ARG A 49 1.86 -17.40 0.94
C ARG A 49 2.56 -16.38 1.80
N PHE A 50 3.80 -16.01 1.46
CA PHE A 50 4.55 -14.97 2.17
C PHE A 50 3.78 -13.65 2.18
N ALA A 51 3.31 -13.17 1.03
CA ALA A 51 2.53 -11.94 0.95
C ALA A 51 1.22 -12.02 1.76
N THR A 52 0.57 -13.18 1.77
CA THR A 52 -0.63 -13.42 2.58
C THR A 52 -0.35 -13.30 4.07
N ILE A 53 0.73 -13.94 4.56
CA ILE A 53 1.13 -13.86 5.97
C ILE A 53 1.45 -12.41 6.37
N VAL A 54 2.21 -11.69 5.55
CA VAL A 54 2.53 -10.28 5.80
C VAL A 54 1.26 -9.43 5.85
N ASN A 55 0.34 -9.60 4.90
CA ASN A 55 -0.92 -8.86 4.90
C ASN A 55 -1.80 -9.19 6.11
N HIS A 56 -1.82 -10.46 6.55
CA HIS A 56 -2.52 -10.85 7.78
C HIS A 56 -1.95 -10.18 9.02
N THR A 57 -0.61 -10.13 9.13
CA THR A 57 0.09 -9.49 10.25
C THR A 57 -0.18 -7.98 10.26
N ILE A 58 0.02 -7.30 9.12
CA ILE A 58 -0.18 -5.86 9.01
C ILE A 58 -1.63 -5.49 9.32
N SER A 59 -2.60 -6.17 8.69
CA SER A 59 -4.02 -5.87 8.90
C SER A 59 -4.47 -6.11 10.33
N ARG A 60 -3.95 -7.16 11.00
CA ARG A 60 -4.21 -7.40 12.42
C ARG A 60 -3.70 -6.26 13.28
N GLN A 61 -2.44 -5.87 13.12
CA GLN A 61 -1.83 -4.80 13.90
C GLN A 61 -2.57 -3.45 13.73
N ILE A 62 -2.97 -3.11 12.48
CA ILE A 62 -3.70 -1.88 12.20
C ILE A 62 -5.08 -1.89 12.88
N VAL A 63 -5.83 -2.99 12.76
CA VAL A 63 -7.18 -3.10 13.35
C VAL A 63 -7.12 -3.11 14.88
N GLU A 64 -6.17 -3.84 15.49
CA GLU A 64 -5.98 -3.84 16.94
C GLU A 64 -5.60 -2.45 17.48
N GLN A 65 -4.76 -1.71 16.75
CA GLN A 65 -4.43 -0.34 17.11
C GLN A 65 -5.64 0.58 17.01
N ALA A 66 -6.37 0.55 15.89
CA ALA A 66 -7.57 1.35 15.67
C ALA A 66 -8.65 1.09 16.75
N LYS A 67 -8.84 -0.20 17.13
CA LYS A 67 -9.75 -0.57 18.19
C LYS A 67 -9.34 0.01 19.55
N ARG A 68 -8.06 -0.10 19.92
CA ARG A 68 -7.55 0.48 21.19
C ARG A 68 -7.71 2.00 21.26
N GLU A 69 -7.57 2.67 20.12
CA GLU A 69 -7.64 4.13 20.03
C GLU A 69 -9.05 4.64 19.72
N ASN A 70 -10.04 3.76 19.63
CA ASN A 70 -11.42 4.07 19.22
C ASN A 70 -11.49 4.89 17.92
N LYS A 71 -10.69 4.50 16.92
CA LYS A 71 -10.57 5.17 15.61
C LYS A 71 -11.08 4.28 14.49
N GLY A 72 -11.61 4.89 13.43
CA GLY A 72 -11.84 4.24 12.14
C GLY A 72 -10.55 4.09 11.33
N ILE A 73 -10.61 3.30 10.26
CA ILE A 73 -9.52 3.09 9.32
C ILE A 73 -9.94 3.61 7.95
N SER A 74 -9.16 4.52 7.39
CA SER A 74 -9.32 4.96 5.99
C SER A 74 -8.19 4.40 5.14
N VAL A 75 -8.54 3.81 4.00
CA VAL A 75 -7.57 3.25 3.06
C VAL A 75 -7.78 3.80 1.67
N GLU A 76 -6.71 3.92 0.90
CA GLU A 76 -6.80 4.32 -0.49
C GLU A 76 -7.45 3.21 -1.34
N ASP A 77 -8.42 3.56 -2.19
CA ASP A 77 -8.97 2.62 -3.15
C ASP A 77 -8.01 2.37 -4.31
N LEU A 78 -7.22 1.33 -4.19
CA LEU A 78 -6.27 0.88 -5.21
C LEU A 78 -6.90 -0.10 -6.21
N THR A 79 -8.22 -0.15 -6.32
CA THR A 79 -8.91 -0.89 -7.37
C THR A 79 -8.42 -0.42 -8.74
N ASN A 80 -8.06 -1.36 -9.61
CA ASN A 80 -7.50 -1.07 -10.94
C ASN A 80 -6.10 -0.43 -10.98
N ILE A 81 -5.35 -0.30 -9.86
CA ILE A 81 -3.98 0.23 -9.87
C ILE A 81 -3.08 -0.49 -10.89
N ARG A 82 -3.27 -1.80 -11.06
CA ARG A 82 -2.51 -2.61 -12.05
C ARG A 82 -2.84 -2.22 -13.47
N LYS A 83 -4.13 -2.02 -13.79
CA LYS A 83 -4.58 -1.58 -15.12
C LYS A 83 -4.03 -0.20 -15.43
N ARG A 84 -4.12 0.75 -14.48
CA ARG A 84 -3.55 2.10 -14.62
C ARG A 84 -2.04 2.09 -14.80
N ALA A 85 -1.30 1.35 -13.96
CA ALA A 85 0.16 1.25 -14.04
C ALA A 85 0.65 0.69 -15.38
N ASN A 86 -0.10 -0.24 -15.98
CA ASN A 86 0.25 -0.83 -17.28
C ASN A 86 -0.11 0.12 -18.45
N ARG A 87 -1.26 0.82 -18.38
CA ARG A 87 -1.72 1.75 -19.44
C ARG A 87 -0.86 3.00 -19.54
N GLU A 88 -0.45 3.57 -18.41
CA GLU A 88 0.32 4.82 -18.35
C GLU A 88 1.79 4.66 -18.73
N LYS A 89 2.20 3.53 -19.30
CA LYS A 89 3.61 3.22 -19.68
C LYS A 89 4.64 3.59 -18.58
N ARG A 90 4.24 3.53 -17.31
CA ARG A 90 5.11 3.77 -16.17
C ARG A 90 6.36 2.91 -16.27
N ASN A 91 7.46 3.34 -15.64
CA ASN A 91 8.72 2.61 -15.71
C ASN A 91 8.58 1.15 -15.22
N LYS A 92 9.46 0.27 -15.69
CA LYS A 92 9.43 -1.18 -15.42
C LYS A 92 9.40 -1.50 -13.92
N THR A 93 10.11 -0.71 -13.11
CA THR A 93 10.17 -0.90 -11.65
C THR A 93 8.84 -0.59 -10.98
N PHE A 94 8.17 0.50 -11.36
CA PHE A 94 6.85 0.85 -10.83
C PHE A 94 5.81 -0.22 -11.20
N ARG A 95 5.74 -0.63 -12.49
CA ARG A 95 4.82 -1.68 -12.94
C ARG A 95 5.05 -3.00 -12.18
N ARG A 96 6.32 -3.39 -12.00
CA ARG A 96 6.66 -4.59 -11.22
C ARG A 96 6.17 -4.49 -9.78
N ARG A 97 6.36 -3.36 -9.10
CA ARG A 97 5.90 -3.15 -7.72
C ARG A 97 4.38 -3.19 -7.63
N ALA A 98 3.66 -2.48 -8.50
CA ALA A 98 2.20 -2.47 -8.54
C ALA A 98 1.60 -3.86 -8.83
N ASN A 99 2.25 -4.66 -9.71
CA ASN A 99 1.78 -6.00 -10.05
C ASN A 99 2.16 -7.07 -9.01
N SER A 100 3.19 -6.85 -8.20
CA SER A 100 3.74 -7.88 -7.30
C SER A 100 3.08 -7.92 -5.92
N TRP A 101 2.40 -6.86 -5.48
CA TRP A 101 1.79 -6.82 -4.15
C TRP A 101 0.27 -6.97 -4.22
N PRO A 102 -0.32 -7.85 -3.38
CA PRO A 102 -1.76 -8.05 -3.36
C PRO A 102 -2.48 -6.98 -2.50
N PHE A 103 -2.54 -5.74 -2.99
CA PHE A 103 -3.21 -4.63 -2.29
C PHE A 103 -4.68 -4.92 -1.98
N ALA A 104 -5.41 -5.51 -2.95
CA ALA A 104 -6.80 -5.89 -2.75
C ALA A 104 -6.99 -6.89 -1.60
N GLN A 105 -6.02 -7.82 -1.41
CA GLN A 105 -6.05 -8.75 -0.28
C GLN A 105 -5.84 -8.03 1.05
N LEU A 106 -4.90 -7.06 1.13
CA LEU A 106 -4.70 -6.28 2.35
C LEU A 106 -5.97 -5.51 2.71
N ARG A 107 -6.61 -4.86 1.73
CA ARG A 107 -7.90 -4.18 1.92
C ARG A 107 -8.97 -5.14 2.43
N SER A 108 -9.19 -6.27 1.77
CA SER A 108 -10.15 -7.28 2.19
C SER A 108 -9.88 -7.77 3.63
N PHE A 109 -8.60 -7.91 4.02
CA PHE A 109 -8.24 -8.29 5.38
C PHE A 109 -8.52 -7.19 6.41
N LEU A 110 -8.37 -5.92 6.06
CA LEU A 110 -8.76 -4.80 6.91
C LEU A 110 -10.28 -4.74 7.07
N GLU A 111 -11.03 -4.86 5.98
CA GLU A 111 -12.49 -4.80 5.96
C GLU A 111 -13.13 -5.89 6.85
N TYR A 112 -12.78 -7.19 6.65
CA TYR A 112 -13.39 -8.24 7.45
C TYR A 112 -12.95 -8.22 8.92
N LYS A 113 -11.67 -7.94 9.20
CA LYS A 113 -11.18 -7.85 10.58
C LYS A 113 -11.72 -6.61 11.28
N GLY A 114 -11.83 -5.48 10.56
CA GLY A 114 -12.47 -4.28 11.08
C GLY A 114 -13.91 -4.57 11.49
N LYS A 115 -14.69 -5.22 10.62
CA LYS A 115 -16.07 -5.63 10.93
C LYS A 115 -16.16 -6.52 12.17
N LEU A 116 -15.27 -7.50 12.31
CA LEU A 116 -15.21 -8.38 13.48
C LEU A 116 -14.82 -7.65 14.77
N ALA A 117 -14.00 -6.62 14.65
CA ALA A 117 -13.51 -5.85 15.80
C ALA A 117 -14.40 -4.64 16.16
N GLY A 118 -15.45 -4.34 15.38
CA GLY A 118 -16.27 -3.14 15.53
C GLY A 118 -15.56 -1.86 15.05
N VAL A 119 -14.56 -1.97 14.18
CA VAL A 119 -13.79 -0.85 13.62
C VAL A 119 -14.29 -0.55 12.21
N ASN A 120 -14.74 0.68 11.97
CA ASN A 120 -15.18 1.10 10.65
C ASN A 120 -14.00 1.22 9.69
N VAL A 121 -14.12 0.67 8.46
CA VAL A 121 -13.09 0.72 7.42
C VAL A 121 -13.68 1.34 6.16
N VAL A 122 -13.11 2.45 5.71
CA VAL A 122 -13.60 3.24 4.56
C VAL A 122 -12.54 3.26 3.45
N ALA A 123 -12.98 3.13 2.21
CA ALA A 123 -12.12 3.27 1.03
C ALA A 123 -12.27 4.67 0.42
N ILE A 124 -11.15 5.35 0.22
CA ILE A 124 -11.09 6.73 -0.28
C ILE A 124 -10.52 6.74 -1.70
N PRO A 125 -11.10 7.53 -2.63
CA PRO A 125 -10.54 7.70 -3.96
C PRO A 125 -9.08 8.18 -3.92
N PRO A 126 -8.19 7.61 -4.76
CA PRO A 126 -6.75 7.91 -4.71
C PRO A 126 -6.37 9.24 -5.38
N ALA A 127 -7.34 9.97 -5.94
CA ALA A 127 -7.06 11.20 -6.67
C ALA A 127 -6.47 12.27 -5.74
N TYR A 128 -5.32 12.81 -6.14
CA TYR A 128 -4.62 13.93 -5.47
C TYR A 128 -4.20 13.71 -4.01
N THR A 129 -4.43 12.55 -3.38
CA THR A 129 -4.07 12.28 -1.98
C THR A 129 -2.61 12.61 -1.66
N SER A 130 -1.70 12.32 -2.59
CA SER A 130 -0.26 12.54 -2.42
C SER A 130 0.24 13.90 -2.89
N GLN A 131 -0.60 14.70 -3.55
CA GLN A 131 -0.27 16.04 -4.07
C GLN A 131 -0.91 17.17 -3.26
N THR A 132 -1.98 16.88 -2.53
CA THR A 132 -2.63 17.82 -1.64
C THR A 132 -1.83 17.98 -0.35
N CYS A 133 -1.64 19.21 0.11
CA CYS A 133 -1.02 19.48 1.40
C CYS A 133 -1.96 19.10 2.55
N SER A 134 -1.51 18.24 3.45
CA SER A 134 -2.30 17.83 4.61
C SER A 134 -2.47 18.92 5.69
N LYS A 135 -1.81 20.08 5.53
CA LYS A 135 -1.89 21.21 6.46
C LYS A 135 -2.83 22.30 5.97
N CYS A 136 -2.79 22.66 4.67
CA CYS A 136 -3.55 23.78 4.14
C CYS A 136 -4.41 23.44 2.91
N LEU A 137 -4.44 22.17 2.50
CA LEU A 137 -5.22 21.61 1.40
C LEU A 137 -4.89 22.12 -0.02
N HIS A 138 -3.90 23.01 -0.18
CA HIS A 138 -3.42 23.43 -1.50
C HIS A 138 -2.60 22.32 -2.16
N ILE A 139 -2.56 22.32 -3.49
CA ILE A 139 -1.72 21.44 -4.27
C ILE A 139 -0.24 21.84 -4.09
N GLY A 140 0.60 20.88 -3.71
CA GLY A 140 2.02 21.06 -3.57
C GLY A 140 2.81 20.20 -4.57
N ILE A 141 4.13 20.21 -4.43
CA ILE A 141 5.06 19.50 -5.31
C ILE A 141 5.50 18.21 -4.62
N ARG A 142 5.26 17.07 -5.28
CA ARG A 142 5.80 15.77 -4.88
C ARG A 142 6.99 15.40 -5.76
N ASN A 143 8.14 15.16 -5.15
CA ASN A 143 9.31 14.59 -5.81
C ASN A 143 9.73 13.30 -5.10
N GLY A 144 9.42 12.15 -5.70
CA GLY A 144 9.68 10.85 -5.11
C GLY A 144 9.01 10.67 -3.74
N LYS A 145 9.80 10.62 -2.67
CA LYS A 145 9.32 10.52 -1.28
C LYS A 145 9.20 11.87 -0.57
N SER A 146 9.66 12.95 -1.17
CA SER A 146 9.55 14.29 -0.59
C SER A 146 8.30 14.99 -1.10
N PHE A 147 7.62 15.69 -0.19
CA PHE A 147 6.51 16.59 -0.47
C PHE A 147 6.83 17.98 0.05
N ARG A 148 6.56 19.02 -0.74
CA ARG A 148 6.67 20.41 -0.34
C ARG A 148 5.44 21.19 -0.81
N CYS A 149 4.80 21.88 0.11
CA CYS A 149 3.72 22.81 -0.20
C CYS A 149 4.30 24.19 -0.61
N THR A 150 3.91 24.67 -1.78
CA THR A 150 4.32 26.01 -2.27
C THR A 150 3.55 27.15 -1.62
N HIS A 151 2.36 26.85 -1.04
CA HIS A 151 1.52 27.86 -0.40
C HIS A 151 1.92 28.10 1.06
N CYS A 152 2.01 27.05 1.90
CA CYS A 152 2.28 27.20 3.34
C CYS A 152 3.69 26.78 3.78
N GLY A 153 4.57 26.40 2.86
CA GLY A 153 5.93 25.99 3.15
C GLY A 153 6.08 24.61 3.83
N PHE A 154 4.97 23.88 4.08
CA PHE A 154 5.03 22.58 4.75
C PHE A 154 5.84 21.57 3.93
N VAL A 155 6.80 20.90 4.59
CA VAL A 155 7.63 19.84 4.01
C VAL A 155 7.46 18.55 4.82
N ALA A 156 7.28 17.43 4.13
CA ALA A 156 7.11 16.12 4.77
C ALA A 156 7.50 14.98 3.83
N ASP A 157 7.55 13.74 4.37
CA ASP A 157 7.52 12.54 3.54
C ASP A 157 6.18 12.47 2.80
N ALA A 158 6.23 12.19 1.48
CA ALA A 158 5.05 12.21 0.62
C ALA A 158 4.02 11.13 0.97
N ASP A 159 4.47 9.99 1.47
CA ASP A 159 3.58 8.89 1.86
C ASP A 159 2.90 9.21 3.21
N TYR A 160 3.61 9.90 4.11
CA TYR A 160 3.05 10.43 5.36
C TYR A 160 2.01 11.53 5.08
N ASN A 161 2.33 12.50 4.23
CA ASN A 161 1.39 13.54 3.81
C ASN A 161 0.11 12.94 3.20
N ALA A 162 0.27 11.95 2.31
CA ALA A 162 -0.86 11.23 1.72
C ALA A 162 -1.69 10.49 2.77
N ALA A 163 -1.06 9.82 3.74
CA ALA A 163 -1.76 9.09 4.78
C ALA A 163 -2.61 10.03 5.66
N ARG A 164 -2.13 11.23 5.95
CA ARG A 164 -2.91 12.25 6.66
C ARG A 164 -4.13 12.71 5.86
N ASN A 165 -3.98 12.98 4.57
CA ASN A 165 -5.10 13.35 3.70
C ASN A 165 -6.15 12.23 3.64
N ILE A 166 -5.72 10.97 3.49
CA ILE A 166 -6.63 9.81 3.46
C ILE A 166 -7.40 9.71 4.78
N ALA A 167 -6.75 9.93 5.92
CA ALA A 167 -7.41 9.91 7.22
C ALA A 167 -8.45 11.03 7.35
N THR A 168 -8.11 12.27 6.97
CA THR A 168 -9.03 13.41 6.99
C THR A 168 -10.25 13.19 6.09
N TRP A 169 -10.03 12.76 4.84
CA TRP A 169 -11.12 12.53 3.90
C TRP A 169 -12.02 11.36 4.31
N GLY A 170 -11.46 10.32 4.93
CA GLY A 170 -12.25 9.24 5.49
C GLY A 170 -13.12 9.68 6.65
N TYR A 171 -12.62 10.56 7.51
CA TYR A 171 -13.40 11.15 8.60
C TYR A 171 -14.59 11.95 8.04
N VAL A 172 -14.36 12.86 7.10
CA VAL A 172 -15.41 13.68 6.47
C VAL A 172 -16.47 12.78 5.81
N SER A 173 -16.06 11.79 5.00
CA SER A 173 -17.00 10.90 4.29
C SER A 173 -17.88 10.04 5.20
N THR A 174 -17.54 9.91 6.48
CA THR A 174 -18.33 9.13 7.46
C THR A 174 -19.24 9.98 8.33
N HIS A 175 -19.00 11.30 8.40
CA HIS A 175 -19.74 12.23 9.28
C HIS A 175 -20.68 13.19 8.52
N GLU A 176 -20.62 13.19 7.18
CA GLU A 176 -21.55 13.98 6.34
C GLU A 176 -22.82 13.20 5.92
N ARG A 177 -23.16 12.12 6.62
CA ARG A 177 -24.40 11.34 6.37
C ARG A 177 -25.42 11.55 7.46
#